data_58b4dc0bacce2f2e74b5daa3cc19da81
#
_entry.id   58b4dc0bacce2f2e74b5daa3cc19da81
#
_cell.length_a   1.000
_cell.length_b   1.000
_cell.length_c   1.000
_cell.angle_alpha   90.00
_cell.angle_beta   90.00
_cell.angle_gamma   90.00
#
_symmetry.space_group_name_H-M   'P 1'
#
loop_
_entity.id
_entity.type
_entity.pdbx_description
1 polymer ?
#
loop_
_entity_poly.entity_id
_entity_poly.type
_entity_poly.pdbx_seq_one_letter_code
_entity_poly.pdbx_strand_id
1 'polypeptide(L)'
;MSFGPFKLVNVRISYDNLVLDLANEDGEILYSPKRKLRYGQSDEAKRHAEGLIGNLVTTETYDPIKWPSTQWWLSVSRYSEKAFSSPSGSTSSSSIKKVFGPPGTGKTTKLIEAVINHIKSGGHPEKVAFLTFTNNAADVAKNRVLEASKNDLPELNLSTMSFRCFSTLHSLATRIGGLLGKKILDAEALRKFDPEIKSESVWMKLGDASSVEDRPDHTPLAIQSFARARCIGLAEAVVIGKFNEIQKHSFNQSLQNYFLKYHHEVVNSTAIQLIEKYLNYYNRFKVKSNLADFDDVIDNAQSDAFFLNIPSFELLIIDEAQDLSDLQWKFVHQLIKKADQVIVAGDDDQAIMVSFGASPDAFLKLNGDIDVLKKSYRVSKSAHEFVMQNSLPLLVSKYPERQKKEWMPNEIEGEVHSIVEKMVRLKDEKGQLLEPTMQRVDLSLIDLLERIQNAKEKEWLIMAPTKNTCQQISKGLEELGVPHYLRNRPVLNANKTASAIRVMSIHTSKGDEADNAALVIASAADEFMINDDPRLEYVALTRAKKNMYPWVRA
;
A
#
# COMPACT_ATOMS: atom_id res chain seq x y z
N MET A 1 -15.31 1.83 -14.85
CA MET A 1 -13.93 1.93 -15.35
C MET A 1 -13.97 1.78 -16.86
N SER A 2 -13.28 2.63 -17.57
CA SER A 2 -12.98 2.36 -18.96
C SER A 2 -11.64 1.63 -19.03
N PHE A 3 -11.61 0.48 -19.68
CA PHE A 3 -10.38 -0.22 -20.02
C PHE A 3 -10.01 0.19 -21.45
N GLY A 4 -8.78 0.50 -21.69
CA GLY A 4 -8.31 0.86 -23.02
C GLY A 4 -7.22 1.93 -22.99
N PRO A 5 -6.74 2.38 -24.12
CA PRO A 5 -7.33 2.06 -25.42
C PRO A 5 -6.90 0.69 -25.96
N PHE A 6 -7.85 -0.09 -26.48
CA PHE A 6 -7.60 -1.30 -27.23
C PHE A 6 -8.18 -1.15 -28.64
N LYS A 7 -7.57 -1.80 -29.62
CA LYS A 7 -8.16 -1.89 -30.94
C LYS A 7 -9.16 -3.05 -30.96
N LEU A 8 -10.42 -2.76 -31.25
CA LEU A 8 -11.40 -3.81 -31.49
C LEU A 8 -11.17 -4.41 -32.89
N VAL A 9 -10.73 -5.66 -32.92
CA VAL A 9 -10.36 -6.31 -34.20
C VAL A 9 -11.44 -7.27 -34.68
N ASN A 10 -12.24 -7.83 -33.79
CA ASN A 10 -13.28 -8.78 -34.17
C ASN A 10 -14.45 -8.78 -33.19
N VAL A 11 -15.64 -9.13 -33.72
CA VAL A 11 -16.88 -9.29 -32.95
C VAL A 11 -17.54 -10.58 -33.40
N ARG A 12 -17.89 -11.44 -32.45
CA ARG A 12 -18.59 -12.70 -32.77
C ARG A 12 -19.61 -13.04 -31.70
N ILE A 13 -20.63 -13.80 -32.09
CA ILE A 13 -21.60 -14.38 -31.15
C ILE A 13 -21.29 -15.89 -31.08
N SER A 14 -21.15 -16.38 -29.86
CA SER A 14 -20.93 -17.79 -29.57
C SER A 14 -21.83 -18.22 -28.41
N TYR A 15 -22.77 -19.11 -28.67
CA TYR A 15 -23.70 -19.65 -27.67
C TYR A 15 -24.35 -18.55 -26.79
N ASP A 16 -25.05 -17.61 -27.40
CA ASP A 16 -25.68 -16.47 -26.73
C ASP A 16 -24.71 -15.52 -26.00
N ASN A 17 -23.42 -15.59 -26.29
CA ASN A 17 -22.46 -14.63 -25.77
C ASN A 17 -21.93 -13.73 -26.89
N LEU A 18 -21.87 -12.44 -26.64
CA LEU A 18 -21.07 -11.51 -27.43
C LEU A 18 -19.61 -11.63 -27.00
N VAL A 19 -18.72 -11.81 -27.95
CA VAL A 19 -17.26 -11.90 -27.77
C VAL A 19 -16.62 -10.76 -28.55
N LEU A 20 -15.81 -9.95 -27.88
CA LEU A 20 -15.07 -8.83 -28.46
C LEU A 20 -13.58 -9.18 -28.41
N ASP A 21 -12.91 -9.27 -29.56
CA ASP A 21 -11.47 -9.54 -29.60
C ASP A 21 -10.74 -8.18 -29.62
N LEU A 22 -10.05 -7.87 -28.52
CA LEU A 22 -9.31 -6.63 -28.28
C LEU A 22 -7.80 -6.88 -28.47
N ALA A 23 -7.14 -6.08 -29.29
CA ALA A 23 -5.74 -6.25 -29.63
C ALA A 23 -4.89 -5.02 -29.24
N ASN A 24 -3.57 -5.22 -29.13
CA ASN A 24 -2.59 -4.14 -29.08
C ASN A 24 -2.42 -3.46 -30.44
N GLU A 25 -1.51 -2.48 -30.53
CA GLU A 25 -1.22 -1.76 -31.76
C GLU A 25 -0.66 -2.68 -32.86
N ASP A 26 0.02 -3.76 -32.48
CA ASP A 26 0.60 -4.76 -33.40
C ASP A 26 -0.42 -5.77 -33.91
N GLY A 27 -1.68 -5.71 -33.43
CA GLY A 27 -2.76 -6.62 -33.85
C GLY A 27 -2.82 -7.94 -33.10
N GLU A 28 -2.00 -8.12 -32.06
CA GLU A 28 -2.03 -9.30 -31.20
C GLU A 28 -3.24 -9.22 -30.27
N ILE A 29 -4.06 -10.28 -30.22
CA ILE A 29 -5.26 -10.32 -29.38
C ILE A 29 -4.83 -10.50 -27.92
N LEU A 30 -5.00 -9.45 -27.13
CA LEU A 30 -4.66 -9.44 -25.71
C LEU A 30 -5.82 -9.91 -24.83
N TYR A 31 -7.06 -9.67 -25.25
CA TYR A 31 -8.22 -9.89 -24.43
C TYR A 31 -9.46 -10.18 -25.27
N SER A 32 -10.25 -11.20 -24.87
CA SER A 32 -11.50 -11.57 -25.54
C SER A 32 -12.64 -11.67 -24.51
N PRO A 33 -13.20 -10.55 -24.04
CA PRO A 33 -14.29 -10.56 -23.09
C PRO A 33 -15.53 -11.24 -23.69
N LYS A 34 -16.18 -12.09 -22.88
CA LYS A 34 -17.42 -12.77 -23.24
C LYS A 34 -18.53 -12.33 -22.32
N ARG A 35 -19.69 -11.99 -22.87
CA ARG A 35 -20.87 -11.63 -22.08
C ARG A 35 -22.12 -12.30 -22.64
N LYS A 36 -22.88 -12.92 -21.74
CA LYS A 36 -24.12 -13.57 -22.09
C LYS A 36 -25.17 -12.53 -22.49
N LEU A 37 -25.81 -12.74 -23.64
CA LEU A 37 -26.92 -11.93 -24.13
C LEU A 37 -28.26 -12.56 -23.71
N ARG A 38 -29.28 -11.75 -23.51
CA ARG A 38 -30.64 -12.28 -23.38
C ARG A 38 -31.22 -12.57 -24.76
N TYR A 39 -32.22 -13.46 -24.78
CA TYR A 39 -32.91 -13.84 -26.01
C TYR A 39 -33.43 -12.59 -26.77
N GLY A 40 -33.15 -12.51 -28.05
CA GLY A 40 -33.56 -11.40 -28.92
C GLY A 40 -32.61 -10.17 -28.96
N GLN A 41 -31.53 -10.14 -28.18
CA GLN A 41 -30.59 -8.98 -28.14
C GLN A 41 -29.32 -9.14 -28.99
N SER A 42 -29.12 -10.31 -29.58
CA SER A 42 -27.88 -10.64 -30.29
C SER A 42 -27.57 -9.72 -31.46
N ASP A 43 -28.58 -9.37 -32.27
CA ASP A 43 -28.37 -8.60 -33.50
C ASP A 43 -28.12 -7.11 -33.23
N GLU A 44 -28.72 -6.56 -32.19
CA GLU A 44 -28.50 -5.16 -31.78
C GLU A 44 -27.12 -4.97 -31.14
N ALA A 45 -26.75 -5.85 -30.22
CA ALA A 45 -25.44 -5.85 -29.59
C ALA A 45 -24.30 -6.05 -30.60
N LYS A 46 -24.51 -6.96 -31.57
CA LYS A 46 -23.56 -7.24 -32.64
C LYS A 46 -23.39 -6.03 -33.56
N ARG A 47 -24.49 -5.41 -34.03
CA ARG A 47 -24.43 -4.22 -34.89
C ARG A 47 -23.72 -3.05 -34.20
N HIS A 48 -23.98 -2.81 -32.91
CA HIS A 48 -23.31 -1.77 -32.14
C HIS A 48 -21.80 -2.02 -32.10
N ALA A 49 -21.37 -3.23 -31.74
CA ALA A 49 -19.96 -3.57 -31.63
C ALA A 49 -19.25 -3.62 -32.99
N GLU A 50 -19.90 -4.14 -34.04
CA GLU A 50 -19.38 -4.15 -35.42
C GLU A 50 -19.08 -2.73 -35.92
N GLY A 51 -19.90 -1.74 -35.56
CA GLY A 51 -19.67 -0.33 -35.88
C GLY A 51 -18.42 0.28 -35.24
N LEU A 52 -17.79 -0.44 -34.30
CA LEU A 52 -16.58 -0.02 -33.61
C LEU A 52 -15.32 -0.77 -34.09
N ILE A 53 -15.45 -1.77 -34.96
CA ILE A 53 -14.29 -2.54 -35.46
C ILE A 53 -13.29 -1.61 -36.13
N GLY A 54 -12.00 -1.84 -35.84
CA GLY A 54 -10.90 -1.05 -36.36
C GLY A 54 -10.62 0.25 -35.59
N ASN A 55 -11.48 0.64 -34.67
CA ASN A 55 -11.28 1.81 -33.82
C ASN A 55 -10.62 1.42 -32.50
N LEU A 56 -9.93 2.38 -31.87
CA LEU A 56 -9.58 2.27 -30.48
C LEU A 56 -10.88 2.37 -29.64
N VAL A 57 -11.07 1.43 -28.75
CA VAL A 57 -12.26 1.36 -27.91
C VAL A 57 -11.89 1.33 -26.44
N THR A 58 -12.78 1.84 -25.60
CA THR A 58 -12.77 1.68 -24.16
C THR A 58 -14.01 0.91 -23.75
N THR A 59 -13.91 0.13 -22.69
CA THR A 59 -15.07 -0.51 -22.07
C THR A 59 -15.24 0.08 -20.68
N GLU A 60 -16.43 0.60 -20.39
CA GLU A 60 -16.77 0.97 -19.01
C GLU A 60 -17.08 -0.31 -18.21
N THR A 61 -16.73 -0.32 -16.92
CA THR A 61 -17.21 -1.37 -16.00
C THR A 61 -18.73 -1.33 -15.98
N TYR A 62 -19.33 -2.52 -16.00
CA TYR A 62 -20.77 -2.66 -15.94
C TYR A 62 -21.33 -1.94 -14.71
N ASP A 63 -22.14 -0.91 -14.95
CA ASP A 63 -22.92 -0.21 -13.93
C ASP A 63 -24.39 -0.62 -14.09
N PRO A 64 -24.95 -1.41 -13.17
CA PRO A 64 -26.33 -1.87 -13.27
C PRO A 64 -27.38 -0.77 -13.14
N ILE A 65 -26.99 0.42 -12.64
CA ILE A 65 -27.89 1.60 -12.54
C ILE A 65 -27.88 2.35 -13.86
N LYS A 66 -26.71 2.61 -14.44
CA LYS A 66 -26.54 3.35 -15.70
C LYS A 66 -26.92 2.50 -16.92
N TRP A 67 -26.60 1.18 -16.86
CA TRP A 67 -26.85 0.25 -17.94
C TRP A 67 -27.62 -0.96 -17.41
N PRO A 68 -28.94 -1.09 -17.67
CA PRO A 68 -29.67 -2.30 -17.33
C PRO A 68 -28.96 -3.54 -17.86
N SER A 69 -29.02 -4.64 -17.13
CA SER A 69 -28.33 -5.90 -17.47
C SER A 69 -28.57 -6.41 -18.91
N THR A 70 -29.54 -5.82 -19.58
CA THR A 70 -29.96 -6.11 -20.95
C THR A 70 -29.24 -5.30 -22.03
N GLN A 71 -28.49 -4.24 -21.66
CA GLN A 71 -27.88 -3.29 -22.61
C GLN A 71 -26.42 -2.96 -22.31
N TRP A 72 -25.71 -3.86 -21.63
CA TRP A 72 -24.31 -3.65 -21.23
C TRP A 72 -23.36 -3.34 -22.40
N TRP A 73 -23.64 -3.80 -23.63
CA TRP A 73 -22.81 -3.52 -24.81
C TRP A 73 -22.78 -2.03 -25.16
N LEU A 74 -23.72 -1.23 -24.70
CA LEU A 74 -23.69 0.21 -24.89
C LEU A 74 -22.54 0.87 -24.10
N SER A 75 -21.97 0.17 -23.11
CA SER A 75 -20.78 0.62 -22.39
C SER A 75 -19.50 0.58 -23.24
N VAL A 76 -19.51 -0.12 -24.39
CA VAL A 76 -18.37 -0.16 -25.32
C VAL A 76 -18.49 1.04 -26.28
N SER A 77 -17.54 1.95 -26.24
CA SER A 77 -17.56 3.17 -27.05
C SER A 77 -16.20 3.44 -27.69
N ARG A 78 -16.18 4.30 -28.72
CA ARG A 78 -14.93 4.74 -29.32
C ARG A 78 -14.07 5.46 -28.27
N TYR A 79 -12.80 5.12 -28.24
CA TYR A 79 -11.84 5.86 -27.44
C TYR A 79 -11.71 7.28 -27.98
N SER A 80 -11.84 8.26 -27.12
CA SER A 80 -11.65 9.68 -27.46
C SER A 80 -10.54 10.23 -26.55
N GLU A 81 -9.43 10.66 -27.13
CA GLU A 81 -8.37 11.34 -26.37
C GLU A 81 -8.88 12.57 -25.64
N LYS A 82 -9.96 13.21 -26.12
CA LYS A 82 -10.60 14.33 -25.43
C LYS A 82 -11.31 13.95 -24.13
N ALA A 83 -11.59 12.66 -23.90
CA ALA A 83 -12.18 12.20 -22.65
C ALA A 83 -11.14 12.15 -21.51
N PHE A 84 -9.86 12.18 -21.84
CA PHE A 84 -8.74 12.26 -20.87
C PHE A 84 -8.08 13.64 -20.84
N SER A 85 -8.35 14.52 -21.79
CA SER A 85 -8.07 15.94 -21.60
C SER A 85 -9.09 16.48 -20.60
N SER A 86 -8.63 17.02 -19.49
CA SER A 86 -9.43 17.71 -18.48
C SER A 86 -10.52 18.56 -19.15
N PRO A 87 -11.78 18.57 -18.68
CA PRO A 87 -12.78 19.45 -19.22
C PRO A 87 -12.22 20.88 -19.15
N SER A 88 -12.08 21.51 -20.30
CA SER A 88 -11.78 22.93 -20.45
C SER A 88 -13.01 23.75 -20.01
N GLY A 89 -13.33 23.66 -18.75
CA GLY A 89 -14.15 24.61 -18.05
C GLY A 89 -13.18 25.48 -17.25
N SER A 90 -13.28 26.79 -17.37
CA SER A 90 -12.51 27.79 -16.67
C SER A 90 -12.72 27.70 -15.15
N THR A 91 -12.11 26.70 -14.53
CA THR A 91 -11.77 26.65 -13.12
C THR A 91 -10.27 26.90 -13.05
N SER A 92 -9.85 27.83 -12.23
CA SER A 92 -8.45 28.08 -11.91
C SER A 92 -7.72 26.74 -11.78
N SER A 93 -6.74 26.49 -12.63
CA SER A 93 -5.93 25.29 -12.54
C SER A 93 -5.31 25.26 -11.16
N SER A 94 -5.75 24.33 -10.30
CA SER A 94 -5.15 24.13 -8.99
C SER A 94 -3.65 23.92 -9.18
N SER A 95 -2.83 24.73 -8.52
CA SER A 95 -1.39 24.56 -8.58
C SER A 95 -1.03 23.31 -7.77
N ILE A 96 -0.55 22.28 -8.47
CA ILE A 96 -0.13 21.03 -7.82
C ILE A 96 1.38 21.04 -7.64
N LYS A 97 1.83 20.88 -6.39
CA LYS A 97 3.23 20.72 -6.05
C LYS A 97 3.48 19.30 -5.56
N LYS A 98 4.43 18.59 -6.19
CA LYS A 98 4.90 17.27 -5.76
C LYS A 98 6.17 17.42 -4.92
N VAL A 99 6.16 16.89 -3.70
CA VAL A 99 7.31 16.92 -2.80
C VAL A 99 7.86 15.51 -2.65
N PHE A 100 9.03 15.27 -3.24
CA PHE A 100 9.76 14.04 -3.04
C PHE A 100 10.72 14.18 -1.86
N GLY A 101 10.54 13.34 -0.86
CA GLY A 101 11.34 13.38 0.36
C GLY A 101 12.00 12.04 0.64
N PRO A 102 13.27 11.84 0.25
CA PRO A 102 14.08 10.71 0.68
C PRO A 102 14.00 10.45 2.20
N PRO A 103 14.51 9.31 2.69
CA PRO A 103 14.38 8.94 4.10
C PRO A 103 14.89 10.02 5.06
N GLY A 104 14.06 10.42 6.03
CA GLY A 104 14.46 11.37 7.06
C GLY A 104 14.66 12.83 6.61
N THR A 105 14.22 13.22 5.40
CA THR A 105 14.42 14.58 4.89
C THR A 105 13.41 15.60 5.39
N GLY A 106 12.54 15.24 6.35
CA GLY A 106 11.61 16.18 6.96
C GLY A 106 10.39 16.51 6.11
N LYS A 107 9.90 15.57 5.25
CA LYS A 107 8.65 15.73 4.46
C LYS A 107 7.52 16.34 5.29
N THR A 108 7.13 15.64 6.36
CA THR A 108 6.02 16.07 7.23
C THR A 108 6.25 17.44 7.84
N THR A 109 7.49 17.78 8.22
CA THR A 109 7.84 19.12 8.72
C THR A 109 7.58 20.19 7.66
N LYS A 110 8.02 19.97 6.43
CA LYS A 110 7.77 20.87 5.30
C LYS A 110 6.29 21.04 5.00
N LEU A 111 5.51 19.96 5.11
CA LEU A 111 4.05 20.02 4.94
C LEU A 111 3.38 20.83 6.04
N ILE A 112 3.83 20.69 7.28
CA ILE A 112 3.35 21.49 8.42
C ILE A 112 3.69 22.97 8.22
N GLU A 113 4.91 23.29 7.79
CA GLU A 113 5.32 24.65 7.44
C GLU A 113 4.41 25.24 6.35
N ALA A 114 4.03 24.46 5.34
CA ALA A 114 3.10 24.90 4.30
C ALA A 114 1.72 25.25 4.88
N VAL A 115 1.20 24.48 5.85
CA VAL A 115 -0.04 24.82 6.56
C VAL A 115 0.09 26.12 7.33
N ILE A 116 1.16 26.27 8.10
CA ILE A 116 1.40 27.49 8.89
C ILE A 116 1.53 28.73 8.00
N ASN A 117 2.27 28.61 6.90
CA ASN A 117 2.43 29.71 5.94
C ASN A 117 1.11 30.07 5.25
N HIS A 118 0.27 29.08 4.93
CA HIS A 118 -1.06 29.31 4.39
C HIS A 118 -1.93 30.12 5.36
N ILE A 119 -1.95 29.74 6.64
CA ILE A 119 -2.70 30.44 7.68
C ILE A 119 -2.13 31.87 7.90
N LYS A 120 -0.80 32.02 7.94
CA LYS A 120 -0.13 33.36 8.06
C LYS A 120 -0.49 34.29 6.90
N SER A 121 -0.76 33.74 5.73
CA SER A 121 -1.19 34.51 4.55
C SER A 121 -2.68 34.85 4.54
N GLY A 122 -3.40 34.55 5.63
CA GLY A 122 -4.84 34.84 5.77
C GLY A 122 -5.74 33.69 5.33
N GLY A 123 -5.18 32.51 5.03
CA GLY A 123 -5.95 31.31 4.70
C GLY A 123 -6.73 30.76 5.91
N HIS A 124 -7.83 30.08 5.63
CA HIS A 124 -8.74 29.57 6.66
C HIS A 124 -8.32 28.17 7.13
N PRO A 125 -7.99 27.98 8.42
CA PRO A 125 -7.58 26.67 8.95
C PRO A 125 -8.61 25.55 8.68
N GLU A 126 -9.89 25.86 8.71
CA GLU A 126 -10.98 24.90 8.47
C GLU A 126 -11.07 24.43 7.02
N LYS A 127 -10.47 25.17 6.08
CA LYS A 127 -10.37 24.83 4.66
C LYS A 127 -9.05 24.15 4.28
N VAL A 128 -8.26 23.76 5.29
CA VAL A 128 -7.05 22.94 5.09
C VAL A 128 -7.40 21.48 5.29
N ALA A 129 -7.14 20.66 4.29
CA ALA A 129 -7.15 19.21 4.42
C ALA A 129 -5.72 18.68 4.46
N PHE A 130 -5.40 17.85 5.45
CA PHE A 130 -4.13 17.15 5.60
C PHE A 130 -4.41 15.66 5.71
N LEU A 131 -4.17 14.94 4.62
CA LEU A 131 -4.52 13.53 4.48
C LEU A 131 -3.26 12.69 4.59
N THR A 132 -3.30 11.70 5.48
CA THR A 132 -2.19 10.77 5.73
C THR A 132 -2.66 9.33 5.59
N PHE A 133 -1.70 8.41 5.61
CA PHE A 133 -2.01 6.99 5.54
C PHE A 133 -2.56 6.42 6.87
N THR A 134 -2.17 6.99 8.03
CA THR A 134 -2.59 6.50 9.36
C THR A 134 -3.24 7.57 10.21
N ASN A 135 -4.14 7.18 11.12
CA ASN A 135 -4.75 8.10 12.08
C ASN A 135 -3.70 8.71 13.01
N ASN A 136 -2.72 7.93 13.47
CA ASN A 136 -1.63 8.43 14.31
C ASN A 136 -0.81 9.52 13.62
N ALA A 137 -0.49 9.35 12.33
CA ALA A 137 0.22 10.38 11.55
C ALA A 137 -0.61 11.66 11.41
N ALA A 138 -1.93 11.54 11.21
CA ALA A 138 -2.84 12.68 11.16
C ALA A 138 -2.88 13.45 12.49
N ASP A 139 -2.95 12.73 13.62
CA ASP A 139 -2.96 13.33 14.95
C ASP A 139 -1.62 13.98 15.28
N VAL A 140 -0.50 13.36 14.94
CA VAL A 140 0.85 13.95 15.08
C VAL A 140 0.96 15.23 14.26
N ALA A 141 0.52 15.24 13.00
CA ALA A 141 0.54 16.43 12.14
C ALA A 141 -0.33 17.54 12.75
N LYS A 142 -1.55 17.22 13.18
CA LYS A 142 -2.46 18.15 13.84
C LYS A 142 -1.84 18.79 15.08
N ASN A 143 -1.26 17.98 15.97
CA ASN A 143 -0.64 18.47 17.21
C ASN A 143 0.55 19.37 16.91
N ARG A 144 1.41 19.02 15.95
CA ARG A 144 2.55 19.85 15.54
C ARG A 144 2.11 21.19 14.94
N VAL A 145 1.03 21.21 14.14
CA VAL A 145 0.47 22.46 13.62
C VAL A 145 -0.06 23.32 14.77
N LEU A 146 -0.77 22.72 15.74
CA LEU A 146 -1.27 23.45 16.92
C LEU A 146 -0.16 24.01 17.78
N GLU A 147 0.91 23.26 18.02
CA GLU A 147 2.08 23.74 18.78
C GLU A 147 2.79 24.89 18.06
N ALA A 148 3.04 24.75 16.76
CA ALA A 148 3.65 25.80 15.96
C ALA A 148 2.76 27.07 15.93
N SER A 149 1.43 26.87 15.80
CA SER A 149 0.49 28.00 15.78
C SER A 149 0.44 28.77 17.09
N LYS A 150 0.61 28.11 18.25
CA LYS A 150 0.67 28.82 19.55
C LYS A 150 1.82 29.81 19.62
N ASN A 151 2.95 29.45 18.99
CA ASN A 151 4.13 30.33 18.98
C ASN A 151 4.04 31.42 17.90
N ASP A 152 3.54 31.05 16.73
CA ASP A 152 3.60 31.85 15.51
C ASP A 152 2.35 32.70 15.26
N LEU A 153 1.20 32.28 15.80
CA LEU A 153 -0.14 32.85 15.54
C LEU A 153 -1.03 32.80 16.81
N PRO A 154 -0.53 33.29 17.96
CA PRO A 154 -1.25 33.16 19.23
C PRO A 154 -2.63 33.86 19.23
N GLU A 155 -2.80 34.88 18.40
CA GLU A 155 -4.03 35.65 18.27
C GLU A 155 -5.19 34.86 17.67
N LEU A 156 -4.91 33.78 16.90
CA LEU A 156 -5.95 32.98 16.22
C LEU A 156 -6.63 31.96 17.14
N ASN A 157 -6.07 31.71 18.34
CA ASN A 157 -6.59 30.74 19.31
C ASN A 157 -7.07 29.40 18.69
N LEU A 158 -6.22 28.81 17.83
CA LEU A 158 -6.54 27.60 17.09
C LEU A 158 -6.72 26.39 18.00
N SER A 159 -7.69 25.54 17.67
CA SER A 159 -8.01 24.31 18.40
C SER A 159 -8.01 23.10 17.47
N THR A 160 -8.15 21.91 18.05
CA THR A 160 -8.31 20.66 17.26
C THR A 160 -9.51 20.73 16.31
N MET A 161 -10.54 21.51 16.65
CA MET A 161 -11.73 21.71 15.83
C MET A 161 -11.46 22.53 14.57
N SER A 162 -10.42 23.39 14.59
CA SER A 162 -10.00 24.15 13.41
C SER A 162 -9.43 23.26 12.29
N PHE A 163 -9.00 22.04 12.62
CA PHE A 163 -8.37 21.09 11.69
C PHE A 163 -9.17 19.80 11.53
N ARG A 164 -10.46 19.92 11.20
CA ARG A 164 -11.37 18.76 11.04
C ARG A 164 -10.97 17.81 9.92
N CYS A 165 -10.29 18.31 8.89
CA CYS A 165 -9.87 17.52 7.73
C CYS A 165 -8.42 17.03 7.82
N PHE A 166 -7.81 17.06 9.03
CA PHE A 166 -6.59 16.30 9.31
C PHE A 166 -6.98 14.87 9.68
N SER A 167 -6.85 13.96 8.75
CA SER A 167 -7.36 12.59 8.90
C SER A 167 -6.78 11.64 7.86
N THR A 168 -7.18 10.37 7.93
CA THR A 168 -6.96 9.45 6.82
C THR A 168 -7.97 9.69 5.69
N LEU A 169 -7.62 9.23 4.49
CA LEU A 169 -8.51 9.30 3.33
C LEU A 169 -9.86 8.60 3.59
N HIS A 170 -9.83 7.43 4.27
CA HIS A 170 -11.04 6.70 4.66
C HIS A 170 -11.91 7.48 5.65
N SER A 171 -11.29 8.14 6.63
CA SER A 171 -12.02 8.97 7.61
C SER A 171 -12.71 10.16 6.91
N LEU A 172 -12.06 10.77 5.94
CA LEU A 172 -12.69 11.83 5.14
C LEU A 172 -13.84 11.26 4.29
N ALA A 173 -13.61 10.15 3.58
CA ALA A 173 -14.63 9.48 2.79
C ALA A 173 -15.88 9.11 3.60
N THR A 174 -15.67 8.59 4.82
CA THR A 174 -16.76 8.29 5.76
C THR A 174 -17.58 9.54 6.11
N ARG A 175 -16.92 10.67 6.40
CA ARG A 175 -17.59 11.92 6.78
C ARG A 175 -18.42 12.55 5.67
N ILE A 176 -17.97 12.43 4.43
CA ILE A 176 -18.73 12.95 3.29
C ILE A 176 -19.89 12.04 2.84
N GLY A 177 -20.08 10.92 3.51
CA GLY A 177 -21.22 10.01 3.28
C GLY A 177 -20.89 8.69 2.60
N GLY A 178 -19.61 8.33 2.44
CA GLY A 178 -19.19 7.09 1.76
C GLY A 178 -19.75 5.80 2.38
N LEU A 179 -20.22 5.85 3.62
CA LEU A 179 -20.92 4.72 4.26
C LEU A 179 -22.35 4.50 3.75
N LEU A 180 -22.99 5.50 3.14
CA LEU A 180 -24.39 5.40 2.70
C LEU A 180 -25.37 4.96 3.82
N GLY A 181 -25.12 5.37 5.07
CA GLY A 181 -25.90 4.93 6.23
C GLY A 181 -25.65 3.49 6.70
N LYS A 182 -24.68 2.79 6.11
CA LYS A 182 -24.27 1.45 6.52
C LYS A 182 -23.32 1.51 7.71
N LYS A 183 -23.14 0.38 8.38
CA LYS A 183 -22.08 0.20 9.40
C LYS A 183 -20.80 -0.33 8.77
N ILE A 184 -19.65 0.03 9.32
CA ILE A 184 -18.38 -0.61 8.93
C ILE A 184 -18.42 -2.08 9.34
N LEU A 185 -18.01 -2.94 8.41
CA LEU A 185 -17.84 -4.36 8.66
C LEU A 185 -16.72 -4.54 9.69
N ASP A 186 -17.02 -5.24 10.78
CA ASP A 186 -16.08 -5.57 11.85
C ASP A 186 -15.74 -7.08 11.89
N ALA A 187 -14.82 -7.47 12.77
CA ALA A 187 -14.39 -8.85 12.90
C ALA A 187 -15.52 -9.79 13.34
N GLU A 188 -16.45 -9.32 14.15
CA GLU A 188 -17.59 -10.13 14.59
C GLU A 188 -18.53 -10.41 13.41
N ALA A 189 -18.83 -9.40 12.63
CA ALA A 189 -19.64 -9.55 11.42
C ALA A 189 -18.96 -10.47 10.39
N LEU A 190 -17.63 -10.36 10.25
CA LEU A 190 -16.88 -11.21 9.34
C LEU A 190 -16.91 -12.69 9.77
N ARG A 191 -16.80 -12.98 11.06
CA ARG A 191 -16.95 -14.35 11.62
C ARG A 191 -18.38 -14.88 11.50
N LYS A 192 -19.39 -14.01 11.51
CA LYS A 192 -20.79 -14.41 11.21
C LYS A 192 -20.97 -14.80 9.75
N PHE A 193 -20.22 -14.16 8.85
CA PHE A 193 -20.21 -14.53 7.45
C PHE A 193 -19.45 -15.85 7.22
N ASP A 194 -18.24 -15.96 7.75
CA ASP A 194 -17.39 -17.14 7.62
C ASP A 194 -16.71 -17.48 8.95
N PRO A 195 -17.23 -18.48 9.70
CA PRO A 195 -16.68 -18.89 10.98
C PRO A 195 -15.26 -19.46 10.92
N GLU A 196 -14.75 -19.80 9.74
CA GLU A 196 -13.39 -20.34 9.57
C GLU A 196 -12.33 -19.24 9.51
N ILE A 197 -12.74 -17.98 9.40
CA ILE A 197 -11.83 -16.84 9.45
C ILE A 197 -11.28 -16.68 10.87
N LYS A 198 -10.02 -17.06 11.04
CA LYS A 198 -9.36 -17.10 12.36
C LYS A 198 -8.77 -15.77 12.81
N SER A 199 -8.43 -14.88 11.87
CA SER A 199 -7.69 -13.68 12.22
C SER A 199 -8.56 -12.43 12.28
N GLU A 200 -8.29 -11.60 13.28
CA GLU A 200 -8.88 -10.25 13.39
C GLU A 200 -8.22 -9.26 12.43
N SER A 201 -7.15 -9.70 11.77
CA SER A 201 -6.19 -8.82 11.13
C SER A 201 -6.62 -8.27 9.78
N VAL A 202 -7.50 -8.96 9.09
CA VAL A 202 -7.65 -8.84 7.65
C VAL A 202 -8.24 -7.52 7.17
N TRP A 203 -9.22 -6.99 7.89
CA TRP A 203 -10.11 -5.96 7.30
C TRP A 203 -10.22 -4.69 8.11
N MET A 204 -10.01 -4.80 9.40
CA MET A 204 -10.28 -3.72 10.32
C MET A 204 -9.14 -2.71 10.40
N LYS A 205 -8.05 -2.99 9.73
CA LYS A 205 -6.79 -2.31 9.92
C LYS A 205 -6.23 -1.62 8.67
N LEU A 206 -6.90 -1.70 7.51
CA LEU A 206 -6.53 -0.90 6.34
C LEU A 206 -6.74 0.61 6.54
N GLY A 207 -7.51 1.01 7.55
CA GLY A 207 -7.62 2.40 8.00
C GLY A 207 -6.61 2.81 9.06
N ASP A 208 -5.87 1.85 9.62
CA ASP A 208 -4.80 2.04 10.59
C ASP A 208 -3.56 1.26 10.15
N ALA A 209 -2.66 1.91 9.40
CA ALA A 209 -1.45 1.29 8.84
C ALA A 209 -0.49 0.75 9.90
N SER A 210 -0.72 1.04 11.19
CA SER A 210 0.03 0.41 12.29
C SER A 210 -0.14 -1.11 12.34
N SER A 211 -0.96 -1.68 11.46
CA SER A 211 -1.34 -3.08 11.43
C SER A 211 -1.38 -3.72 10.04
N VAL A 212 -0.80 -3.10 9.03
CA VAL A 212 -0.61 -3.69 7.69
C VAL A 212 0.45 -4.78 7.76
N GLU A 213 0.29 -5.74 8.64
CA GLU A 213 1.27 -6.81 8.81
C GLU A 213 0.95 -8.06 8.00
N ASP A 214 -0.29 -8.16 7.51
CA ASP A 214 -0.76 -9.42 6.95
C ASP A 214 -1.62 -9.19 5.73
N ARG A 215 -1.22 -9.82 4.62
CA ARG A 215 -2.24 -10.26 3.68
C ARG A 215 -3.29 -11.01 4.49
N PRO A 216 -4.58 -10.81 4.17
CA PRO A 216 -5.63 -11.57 4.80
C PRO A 216 -5.28 -13.05 4.82
N ASP A 217 -5.36 -13.72 5.96
CA ASP A 217 -5.22 -15.18 6.06
C ASP A 217 -6.28 -15.89 5.19
N HIS A 218 -7.24 -15.12 4.68
CA HIS A 218 -8.32 -15.61 3.84
C HIS A 218 -8.14 -15.16 2.38
N THR A 219 -7.61 -16.06 1.56
CA THR A 219 -7.21 -15.79 0.17
C THR A 219 -8.30 -15.17 -0.72
N PRO A 220 -9.59 -15.61 -0.73
CA PRO A 220 -10.60 -14.98 -1.58
C PRO A 220 -10.81 -13.49 -1.30
N LEU A 221 -10.84 -13.13 -0.02
CA LEU A 221 -11.02 -11.73 0.39
C LEU A 221 -9.76 -10.90 0.10
N ALA A 222 -8.56 -11.50 0.26
CA ALA A 222 -7.29 -10.84 -0.10
C ALA A 222 -7.23 -10.51 -1.59
N ILE A 223 -7.62 -11.46 -2.44
CA ILE A 223 -7.68 -11.26 -3.90
C ILE A 223 -8.68 -10.16 -4.24
N GLN A 224 -9.86 -10.15 -3.62
CA GLN A 224 -10.86 -9.10 -3.85
C GLN A 224 -10.33 -7.72 -3.45
N SER A 225 -9.74 -7.59 -2.26
CA SER A 225 -9.21 -6.33 -1.78
C SER A 225 -8.10 -5.81 -2.70
N PHE A 226 -7.18 -6.69 -3.09
CA PHE A 226 -6.13 -6.33 -4.05
C PHE A 226 -6.72 -5.91 -5.42
N ALA A 227 -7.68 -6.68 -5.94
CA ALA A 227 -8.35 -6.37 -7.20
C ALA A 227 -9.04 -5.00 -7.17
N ARG A 228 -9.76 -4.70 -6.07
CA ARG A 228 -10.42 -3.40 -5.87
C ARG A 228 -9.41 -2.28 -5.70
N ALA A 229 -8.39 -2.47 -4.87
CA ALA A 229 -7.34 -1.49 -4.65
C ALA A 229 -6.64 -1.10 -5.96
N ARG A 230 -6.33 -2.09 -6.81
CA ARG A 230 -5.70 -1.88 -8.13
C ARG A 230 -6.69 -1.57 -9.23
N CYS A 231 -7.98 -1.64 -8.94
CA CYS A 231 -9.05 -1.44 -9.92
C CYS A 231 -8.99 -2.41 -11.13
N ILE A 232 -8.63 -3.68 -10.89
CA ILE A 232 -8.46 -4.74 -11.89
C ILE A 232 -9.41 -5.92 -11.65
N GLY A 233 -9.47 -6.86 -12.61
CA GLY A 233 -10.25 -8.09 -12.48
C GLY A 233 -9.63 -9.10 -11.51
N LEU A 234 -10.43 -10.06 -10.99
CA LEU A 234 -9.96 -11.07 -10.04
C LEU A 234 -8.85 -11.96 -10.63
N ALA A 235 -8.97 -12.38 -11.89
CA ALA A 235 -7.96 -13.19 -12.55
C ALA A 235 -6.62 -12.45 -12.68
N GLU A 236 -6.65 -11.19 -13.05
CA GLU A 236 -5.47 -10.33 -13.12
C GLU A 236 -4.87 -10.08 -11.72
N ALA A 237 -5.72 -9.87 -10.72
CA ALA A 237 -5.30 -9.70 -9.33
C ALA A 237 -4.54 -10.92 -8.80
N VAL A 238 -4.96 -12.13 -9.18
CA VAL A 238 -4.26 -13.37 -8.83
C VAL A 238 -2.84 -13.39 -9.38
N VAL A 239 -2.66 -13.00 -10.64
CA VAL A 239 -1.35 -13.00 -11.30
C VAL A 239 -0.46 -11.90 -10.72
N ILE A 240 -0.92 -10.66 -10.75
CA ILE A 240 -0.14 -9.49 -10.31
C ILE A 240 0.14 -9.55 -8.81
N GLY A 241 -0.85 -9.96 -8.01
CA GLY A 241 -0.73 -10.12 -6.57
C GLY A 241 0.03 -11.38 -6.13
N LYS A 242 0.46 -12.23 -7.09
CA LYS A 242 1.22 -13.47 -6.84
C LYS A 242 0.51 -14.42 -5.85
N PHE A 243 -0.81 -14.59 -6.00
CA PHE A 243 -1.62 -15.49 -5.17
C PHE A 243 -1.49 -16.95 -5.64
N ASN A 244 -0.29 -17.51 -5.58
CA ASN A 244 0.03 -18.83 -6.12
C ASN A 244 -0.64 -19.98 -5.36
N GLU A 245 -1.09 -19.76 -4.12
CA GLU A 245 -1.79 -20.74 -3.29
C GLU A 245 -3.09 -21.25 -3.91
N ILE A 246 -3.75 -20.46 -4.76
CA ILE A 246 -4.98 -20.90 -5.44
C ILE A 246 -4.76 -22.08 -6.42
N GLN A 247 -3.52 -22.31 -6.84
CA GLN A 247 -3.16 -23.43 -7.71
C GLN A 247 -3.08 -24.76 -6.95
N LYS A 248 -3.03 -24.71 -5.60
CA LYS A 248 -2.97 -25.91 -4.76
C LYS A 248 -4.32 -26.61 -4.71
N HIS A 249 -4.32 -27.92 -4.82
CA HIS A 249 -5.53 -28.73 -4.67
C HIS A 249 -6.23 -28.49 -3.32
N SER A 250 -5.45 -28.31 -2.25
CA SER A 250 -5.95 -28.05 -0.90
C SER A 250 -6.78 -26.75 -0.80
N PHE A 251 -6.45 -25.71 -1.59
CA PHE A 251 -7.23 -24.48 -1.65
C PHE A 251 -8.64 -24.74 -2.22
N ASN A 252 -8.72 -25.41 -3.37
CA ASN A 252 -9.99 -25.74 -3.99
C ASN A 252 -10.85 -26.63 -3.07
N GLN A 253 -10.23 -27.63 -2.44
CA GLN A 253 -10.90 -28.52 -1.51
C GLN A 253 -11.45 -27.76 -0.28
N SER A 254 -10.72 -26.80 0.24
CA SER A 254 -11.16 -25.95 1.36
C SER A 254 -12.41 -25.16 0.99
N LEU A 255 -12.43 -24.50 -0.17
CA LEU A 255 -13.61 -23.75 -0.63
C LEU A 255 -14.81 -24.65 -0.95
N GLN A 256 -14.59 -25.83 -1.55
CA GLN A 256 -15.66 -26.80 -1.78
C GLN A 256 -16.28 -27.27 -0.46
N ASN A 257 -15.45 -27.55 0.55
CA ASN A 257 -15.90 -27.94 1.89
C ASN A 257 -16.69 -26.79 2.55
N TYR A 258 -16.25 -25.52 2.38
CA TYR A 258 -16.99 -24.36 2.85
C TYR A 258 -18.40 -24.31 2.24
N PHE A 259 -18.55 -24.46 0.92
CA PHE A 259 -19.87 -24.45 0.28
C PHE A 259 -20.74 -25.60 0.73
N LEU A 260 -20.17 -26.80 0.86
CA LEU A 260 -20.91 -27.97 1.33
C LEU A 260 -21.41 -27.76 2.78
N LYS A 261 -20.55 -27.28 3.66
CA LYS A 261 -20.82 -27.12 5.09
C LYS A 261 -21.81 -26.01 5.42
N TYR A 262 -21.64 -24.84 4.78
CA TYR A 262 -22.40 -23.64 5.14
C TYR A 262 -23.53 -23.31 4.17
N HIS A 263 -23.50 -23.82 2.95
CA HIS A 263 -24.50 -23.55 1.92
C HIS A 263 -25.18 -24.81 1.38
N HIS A 264 -24.80 -26.00 1.86
CA HIS A 264 -25.32 -27.30 1.42
C HIS A 264 -25.20 -27.49 -0.10
N GLU A 265 -24.15 -26.94 -0.72
CA GLU A 265 -23.92 -26.99 -2.15
C GLU A 265 -22.66 -27.77 -2.50
N VAL A 266 -22.77 -28.70 -3.45
CA VAL A 266 -21.64 -29.34 -4.10
C VAL A 266 -21.24 -28.51 -5.32
N VAL A 267 -20.03 -27.95 -5.30
CA VAL A 267 -19.55 -27.06 -6.37
C VAL A 267 -18.34 -27.70 -7.04
N ASN A 268 -18.48 -28.05 -8.31
CA ASN A 268 -17.36 -28.51 -9.13
C ASN A 268 -16.98 -27.41 -10.13
N SER A 269 -15.99 -26.60 -9.78
CA SER A 269 -15.61 -25.42 -10.55
C SER A 269 -14.12 -25.12 -10.40
N THR A 270 -13.58 -24.27 -11.28
CA THR A 270 -12.21 -23.78 -11.19
C THR A 270 -12.01 -22.90 -9.95
N ALA A 271 -10.75 -22.74 -9.51
CA ALA A 271 -10.41 -21.89 -8.36
C ALA A 271 -11.00 -20.47 -8.46
N ILE A 272 -10.89 -19.83 -9.62
CA ILE A 272 -11.44 -18.48 -9.83
C ILE A 272 -12.97 -18.48 -9.71
N GLN A 273 -13.67 -19.46 -10.26
CA GLN A 273 -15.12 -19.55 -10.15
C GLN A 273 -15.58 -19.79 -8.70
N LEU A 274 -14.81 -20.59 -7.93
CA LEU A 274 -15.06 -20.79 -6.50
C LEU A 274 -14.87 -19.48 -5.72
N ILE A 275 -13.81 -18.73 -6.02
CA ILE A 275 -13.57 -17.40 -5.44
C ILE A 275 -14.71 -16.46 -5.80
N GLU A 276 -15.08 -16.34 -7.06
CA GLU A 276 -16.21 -15.48 -7.50
C GLU A 276 -17.50 -15.83 -6.77
N LYS A 277 -17.79 -17.12 -6.63
CA LYS A 277 -18.97 -17.58 -5.90
C LYS A 277 -18.91 -17.18 -4.42
N TYR A 278 -17.78 -17.40 -3.76
CA TYR A 278 -17.56 -16.99 -2.37
C TYR A 278 -17.78 -15.47 -2.20
N LEU A 279 -17.19 -14.67 -3.07
CA LEU A 279 -17.32 -13.21 -3.04
C LEU A 279 -18.77 -12.73 -3.32
N ASN A 280 -19.53 -13.46 -4.13
CA ASN A 280 -20.95 -13.18 -4.31
C ASN A 280 -21.75 -13.40 -3.01
N TYR A 281 -21.44 -14.47 -2.25
CA TYR A 281 -22.04 -14.66 -0.91
C TYR A 281 -21.63 -13.54 0.06
N TYR A 282 -20.35 -13.19 0.07
CA TYR A 282 -19.83 -12.09 0.89
C TYR A 282 -20.54 -10.75 0.59
N ASN A 283 -20.67 -10.38 -0.67
CA ASN A 283 -21.34 -9.15 -1.06
C ASN A 283 -22.85 -9.17 -0.70
N ARG A 284 -23.51 -10.32 -0.89
CA ARG A 284 -24.91 -10.49 -0.45
C ARG A 284 -25.06 -10.36 1.07
N PHE A 285 -24.11 -10.92 1.82
CA PHE A 285 -24.07 -10.79 3.28
C PHE A 285 -23.94 -9.33 3.71
N LYS A 286 -22.99 -8.57 3.12
CA LYS A 286 -22.84 -7.14 3.40
C LYS A 286 -24.15 -6.37 3.15
N VAL A 287 -24.79 -6.59 2.01
CA VAL A 287 -26.08 -5.94 1.68
C VAL A 287 -27.15 -6.30 2.69
N LYS A 288 -27.35 -7.60 2.97
CA LYS A 288 -28.38 -8.09 3.92
C LYS A 288 -28.17 -7.57 5.33
N SER A 289 -26.93 -7.42 5.76
CA SER A 289 -26.56 -6.99 7.10
C SER A 289 -26.36 -5.47 7.24
N ASN A 290 -26.60 -4.71 6.17
CA ASN A 290 -26.37 -3.25 6.08
C ASN A 290 -24.94 -2.86 6.46
N LEU A 291 -23.95 -3.57 5.88
CA LEU A 291 -22.53 -3.38 6.14
C LEU A 291 -21.80 -2.85 4.91
N ALA A 292 -20.70 -2.15 5.15
CA ALA A 292 -19.73 -1.72 4.14
C ALA A 292 -18.32 -2.05 4.61
N ASP A 293 -17.47 -2.57 3.74
CA ASP A 293 -16.03 -2.65 3.98
C ASP A 293 -15.32 -1.32 3.62
N PHE A 294 -14.03 -1.21 3.91
CA PHE A 294 -13.27 0.02 3.66
C PHE A 294 -13.19 0.38 2.18
N ASP A 295 -13.11 -0.62 1.30
CA ASP A 295 -13.11 -0.36 -0.14
C ASP A 295 -14.47 0.18 -0.61
N ASP A 296 -15.59 -0.29 -0.03
CA ASP A 296 -16.92 0.26 -0.32
C ASP A 296 -17.01 1.73 0.05
N VAL A 297 -16.38 2.15 1.15
CA VAL A 297 -16.39 3.55 1.61
C VAL A 297 -15.71 4.46 0.60
N ILE A 298 -14.54 4.07 0.09
CA ILE A 298 -13.81 4.86 -0.92
C ILE A 298 -14.55 4.82 -2.26
N ASP A 299 -15.04 3.65 -2.67
CA ASP A 299 -15.75 3.47 -3.93
C ASP A 299 -17.03 4.32 -4.00
N ASN A 300 -17.77 4.38 -2.89
CA ASN A 300 -18.94 5.25 -2.79
C ASN A 300 -18.52 6.74 -2.81
N ALA A 301 -17.51 7.13 -2.02
CA ALA A 301 -17.10 8.52 -1.87
C ALA A 301 -16.59 9.15 -3.17
N GLN A 302 -16.01 8.35 -4.08
CA GLN A 302 -15.54 8.83 -5.38
C GLN A 302 -16.65 8.99 -6.44
N SER A 303 -17.87 8.49 -6.15
CA SER A 303 -18.98 8.57 -7.12
C SER A 303 -19.45 10.01 -7.34
N ASP A 304 -19.93 10.30 -8.54
CA ASP A 304 -20.42 11.64 -8.89
C ASP A 304 -21.56 12.11 -7.97
N ALA A 305 -22.34 11.18 -7.41
CA ALA A 305 -23.39 11.49 -6.45
C ALA A 305 -22.89 12.18 -5.17
N PHE A 306 -21.64 11.88 -4.75
CA PHE A 306 -21.04 12.47 -3.54
C PHE A 306 -20.09 13.62 -3.82
N PHE A 307 -19.80 13.93 -5.08
CA PHE A 307 -18.91 15.04 -5.44
C PHE A 307 -19.36 16.37 -4.84
N LEU A 308 -20.66 16.61 -4.75
CA LEU A 308 -21.21 17.84 -4.15
C LEU A 308 -21.01 17.90 -2.63
N ASN A 309 -20.86 16.74 -1.97
CA ASN A 309 -20.64 16.66 -0.53
C ASN A 309 -19.16 16.88 -0.15
N ILE A 310 -18.24 16.85 -1.13
CA ILE A 310 -16.83 17.14 -0.90
C ILE A 310 -16.72 18.64 -0.62
N PRO A 311 -16.18 19.04 0.57
CA PRO A 311 -15.95 20.45 0.86
C PRO A 311 -14.91 21.05 -0.09
N SER A 312 -14.96 22.36 -0.30
CA SER A 312 -13.88 23.08 -0.98
C SER A 312 -12.71 23.29 -0.02
N PHE A 313 -11.51 23.13 -0.53
CA PHE A 313 -10.26 23.32 0.21
C PHE A 313 -9.47 24.48 -0.38
N GLU A 314 -8.95 25.35 0.47
CA GLU A 314 -7.94 26.32 0.06
C GLU A 314 -6.57 25.65 -0.08
N LEU A 315 -6.28 24.67 0.80
CA LEU A 315 -5.05 23.87 0.76
C LEU A 315 -5.37 22.39 1.01
N LEU A 316 -5.04 21.54 0.06
CA LEU A 316 -5.10 20.10 0.18
C LEU A 316 -3.68 19.53 0.24
N ILE A 317 -3.37 18.83 1.32
CA ILE A 317 -2.10 18.13 1.51
C ILE A 317 -2.35 16.63 1.57
N ILE A 318 -1.53 15.85 0.83
CA ILE A 318 -1.54 14.40 0.83
C ILE A 318 -0.13 13.94 1.17
N ASP A 319 0.05 13.30 2.31
CA ASP A 319 1.32 12.72 2.75
C ASP A 319 1.35 11.21 2.48
N GLU A 320 2.54 10.65 2.28
CA GLU A 320 2.79 9.23 1.94
C GLU A 320 2.03 8.77 0.68
N ALA A 321 1.98 9.62 -0.34
CA ALA A 321 1.20 9.41 -1.56
C ALA A 321 1.58 8.15 -2.35
N GLN A 322 2.82 7.65 -2.21
CA GLN A 322 3.29 6.41 -2.84
C GLN A 322 2.59 5.15 -2.32
N ASP A 323 1.91 5.25 -1.16
CA ASP A 323 1.18 4.12 -0.57
C ASP A 323 -0.30 4.07 -0.94
N LEU A 324 -0.80 5.07 -1.65
CA LEU A 324 -2.18 5.10 -2.09
C LEU A 324 -2.43 4.09 -3.22
N SER A 325 -3.55 3.40 -3.15
CA SER A 325 -4.02 2.49 -4.20
C SER A 325 -4.66 3.26 -5.37
N ASP A 326 -4.83 2.59 -6.53
CA ASP A 326 -5.52 3.19 -7.67
C ASP A 326 -6.97 3.60 -7.32
N LEU A 327 -7.65 2.82 -6.47
CA LEU A 327 -8.98 3.16 -5.96
C LEU A 327 -8.95 4.46 -5.14
N GLN A 328 -7.97 4.60 -4.25
CA GLN A 328 -7.79 5.80 -3.44
C GLN A 328 -7.41 7.01 -4.31
N TRP A 329 -6.56 6.82 -5.32
CA TRP A 329 -6.21 7.88 -6.26
C TRP A 329 -7.40 8.42 -7.03
N LYS A 330 -8.39 7.59 -7.38
CA LYS A 330 -9.64 8.09 -7.98
C LYS A 330 -10.36 9.08 -7.07
N PHE A 331 -10.43 8.76 -5.77
CA PHE A 331 -11.02 9.68 -4.80
C PHE A 331 -10.17 10.94 -4.63
N VAL A 332 -8.83 10.81 -4.55
CA VAL A 332 -7.91 11.95 -4.51
C VAL A 332 -8.11 12.89 -5.69
N HIS A 333 -8.30 12.36 -6.90
CA HIS A 333 -8.59 13.21 -8.07
C HIS A 333 -9.90 14.00 -7.94
N GLN A 334 -10.90 13.48 -7.23
CA GLN A 334 -12.11 14.26 -6.92
C GLN A 334 -11.83 15.36 -5.89
N LEU A 335 -10.98 15.10 -4.90
CA LEU A 335 -10.57 16.10 -3.90
C LEU A 335 -9.75 17.22 -4.56
N ILE A 336 -8.82 16.89 -5.46
CA ILE A 336 -8.01 17.86 -6.21
C ILE A 336 -8.90 18.87 -6.95
N LYS A 337 -10.00 18.43 -7.55
CA LYS A 337 -10.95 19.31 -8.26
C LYS A 337 -11.66 20.31 -7.32
N LYS A 338 -11.57 20.10 -6.01
CA LYS A 338 -12.20 20.93 -4.97
C LYS A 338 -11.18 21.74 -4.17
N ALA A 339 -9.91 21.77 -4.61
CA ALA A 339 -8.83 22.45 -3.92
C ALA A 339 -8.21 23.54 -4.79
N ASP A 340 -7.88 24.68 -4.18
CA ASP A 340 -7.20 25.80 -4.84
C ASP A 340 -5.70 25.50 -4.98
N GLN A 341 -5.07 25.01 -3.91
CA GLN A 341 -3.68 24.59 -3.85
C GLN A 341 -3.57 23.15 -3.40
N VAL A 342 -2.67 22.40 -4.02
CA VAL A 342 -2.47 20.97 -3.72
C VAL A 342 -0.99 20.69 -3.53
N ILE A 343 -0.65 20.03 -2.41
CA ILE A 343 0.70 19.51 -2.15
C ILE A 343 0.58 18.01 -1.96
N VAL A 344 1.29 17.25 -2.79
CA VAL A 344 1.33 15.78 -2.71
C VAL A 344 2.75 15.37 -2.39
N ALA A 345 2.94 14.75 -1.23
CA ALA A 345 4.26 14.36 -0.75
C ALA A 345 4.41 12.83 -0.66
N GLY A 346 5.59 12.35 -0.99
CA GLY A 346 5.89 10.93 -0.94
C GLY A 346 7.33 10.58 -1.27
N ASP A 347 7.61 9.30 -1.27
CA ASP A 347 8.89 8.73 -1.73
C ASP A 347 8.65 7.38 -2.39
N ASP A 348 8.73 7.34 -3.70
CA ASP A 348 8.51 6.13 -4.50
C ASP A 348 9.55 5.02 -4.22
N ASP A 349 10.75 5.36 -3.72
CA ASP A 349 11.74 4.41 -3.25
C ASP A 349 11.35 3.74 -1.91
N GLN A 350 10.36 4.30 -1.21
CA GLN A 350 9.78 3.74 0.01
C GLN A 350 8.39 3.14 -0.19
N ALA A 351 7.98 2.89 -1.44
CA ALA A 351 6.67 2.32 -1.77
C ALA A 351 6.63 0.80 -1.55
N ILE A 352 6.65 0.36 -0.30
CA ILE A 352 6.64 -1.06 0.08
C ILE A 352 5.23 -1.66 0.21
N MET A 353 4.17 -0.87 0.07
CA MET A 353 2.79 -1.33 0.17
C MET A 353 2.20 -1.84 -1.16
N VAL A 354 3.03 -2.05 -2.19
CA VAL A 354 2.57 -2.52 -3.52
C VAL A 354 1.92 -3.90 -3.44
N SER A 355 2.43 -4.80 -2.60
CA SER A 355 1.83 -6.11 -2.36
C SER A 355 0.42 -6.04 -1.72
N PHE A 356 0.04 -4.90 -1.19
CA PHE A 356 -1.28 -4.59 -0.63
C PHE A 356 -2.13 -3.72 -1.58
N GLY A 357 -1.67 -3.48 -2.80
CA GLY A 357 -2.40 -2.74 -3.82
C GLY A 357 -2.03 -1.27 -3.97
N ALA A 358 -0.98 -0.77 -3.30
CA ALA A 358 -0.47 0.57 -3.53
C ALA A 358 0.00 0.78 -4.98
N SER A 359 -0.12 2.01 -5.47
CA SER A 359 0.20 2.41 -6.84
C SER A 359 1.11 3.64 -6.86
N PRO A 360 2.43 3.45 -6.65
CA PRO A 360 3.38 4.55 -6.73
C PRO A 360 3.41 5.23 -8.10
N ASP A 361 3.08 4.49 -9.16
CA ASP A 361 3.01 5.02 -10.52
C ASP A 361 1.99 6.16 -10.66
N ALA A 362 0.87 6.08 -9.95
CA ALA A 362 -0.14 7.13 -9.97
C ALA A 362 0.40 8.44 -9.38
N PHE A 363 1.23 8.37 -8.33
CA PHE A 363 1.96 9.52 -7.79
C PHE A 363 3.00 10.05 -8.77
N LEU A 364 3.78 9.17 -9.40
CA LEU A 364 4.80 9.57 -10.37
C LEU A 364 4.19 10.26 -11.60
N LYS A 365 3.07 9.76 -12.11
CA LYS A 365 2.35 10.29 -13.28
C LYS A 365 1.52 11.54 -13.01
N LEU A 366 1.30 11.92 -11.74
CA LEU A 366 0.58 13.14 -11.41
C LEU A 366 1.34 14.36 -11.95
N ASN A 367 0.67 15.20 -12.75
CA ASN A 367 1.26 16.44 -13.25
C ASN A 367 1.39 17.47 -12.12
N GLY A 368 2.50 18.17 -12.05
CA GLY A 368 2.74 19.20 -11.04
C GLY A 368 4.22 19.56 -10.91
N ASP A 369 4.51 20.66 -10.24
CA ASP A 369 5.86 21.12 -9.97
C ASP A 369 6.57 20.17 -9.00
N ILE A 370 7.81 19.79 -9.33
CA ILE A 370 8.58 18.84 -8.54
C ILE A 370 9.53 19.56 -7.61
N ASP A 371 9.49 19.21 -6.34
CA ASP A 371 10.41 19.66 -5.30
C ASP A 371 11.02 18.42 -4.60
N VAL A 372 12.35 18.30 -4.66
CA VAL A 372 13.08 17.19 -4.04
C VAL A 372 13.82 17.66 -2.81
N LEU A 373 13.51 17.09 -1.65
CA LEU A 373 14.21 17.41 -0.40
C LEU A 373 15.60 16.77 -0.41
N LYS A 374 16.63 17.57 -0.07
CA LYS A 374 18.03 17.16 -0.32
C LYS A 374 18.79 16.71 0.92
N LYS A 375 18.37 17.06 2.14
CA LYS A 375 19.11 16.74 3.37
C LYS A 375 18.32 15.82 4.27
N SER A 376 18.89 14.68 4.61
CA SER A 376 18.35 13.81 5.66
C SER A 376 18.77 14.31 7.04
N TYR A 377 17.84 14.26 7.97
CA TYR A 377 18.07 14.52 9.40
C TYR A 377 18.14 13.21 10.21
N ARG A 378 18.01 12.07 9.52
CA ARG A 378 17.97 10.75 10.11
C ARG A 378 19.22 9.94 9.78
N VAL A 379 19.47 9.71 8.50
CA VAL A 379 20.42 8.72 8.02
C VAL A 379 21.85 9.24 8.21
N SER A 380 22.68 8.48 8.94
CA SER A 380 24.10 8.79 9.15
C SER A 380 24.90 8.68 7.85
N LYS A 381 26.14 9.24 7.83
CA LYS A 381 26.98 9.23 6.64
C LYS A 381 27.34 7.83 6.19
N SER A 382 27.79 6.97 7.11
CA SER A 382 28.16 5.58 6.78
C SER A 382 26.98 4.75 6.31
N ALA A 383 25.77 4.95 6.90
CA ALA A 383 24.56 4.29 6.45
C ALA A 383 24.12 4.78 5.06
N HIS A 384 24.23 6.08 4.81
CA HIS A 384 23.93 6.66 3.49
C HIS A 384 24.87 6.10 2.41
N GLU A 385 26.20 6.12 2.67
CA GLU A 385 27.17 5.59 1.73
C GLU A 385 26.89 4.12 1.40
N PHE A 386 26.63 3.30 2.41
CA PHE A 386 26.30 1.90 2.22
C PHE A 386 25.04 1.70 1.35
N VAL A 387 23.98 2.44 1.63
CA VAL A 387 22.71 2.38 0.87
C VAL A 387 22.93 2.82 -0.58
N MET A 388 23.70 3.89 -0.82
CA MET A 388 23.99 4.39 -2.17
C MET A 388 24.82 3.39 -2.99
N GLN A 389 25.72 2.64 -2.35
CA GLN A 389 26.58 1.66 -3.03
C GLN A 389 25.89 0.31 -3.25
N ASN A 390 24.99 -0.12 -2.35
CA ASN A 390 24.44 -1.47 -2.36
C ASN A 390 22.96 -1.53 -2.74
N SER A 391 22.08 -0.76 -2.07
CA SER A 391 20.63 -0.88 -2.27
C SER A 391 20.10 -0.02 -3.41
N LEU A 392 20.62 1.21 -3.59
CA LEU A 392 20.14 2.12 -4.64
C LEU A 392 20.36 1.57 -6.05
N PRO A 393 21.50 0.93 -6.40
CA PRO A 393 21.66 0.34 -7.73
C PRO A 393 20.62 -0.73 -8.05
N LEU A 394 20.22 -1.54 -7.07
CA LEU A 394 19.14 -2.53 -7.22
C LEU A 394 17.79 -1.88 -7.50
N LEU A 395 17.49 -0.79 -6.77
CA LEU A 395 16.27 0.00 -7.03
C LEU A 395 16.25 0.60 -8.43
N VAL A 396 17.35 1.20 -8.86
CA VAL A 396 17.47 1.81 -10.21
C VAL A 396 17.30 0.76 -11.30
N SER A 397 17.88 -0.43 -11.11
CA SER A 397 17.74 -1.53 -12.06
C SER A 397 16.30 -2.06 -12.13
N LYS A 398 15.64 -2.18 -10.99
CA LYS A 398 14.28 -2.77 -10.90
C LYS A 398 13.18 -1.78 -11.26
N TYR A 399 13.36 -0.50 -10.93
CA TYR A 399 12.37 0.56 -11.10
C TYR A 399 12.96 1.75 -11.87
N PRO A 400 13.19 1.63 -13.19
CA PRO A 400 13.80 2.67 -14.01
C PRO A 400 12.95 3.96 -14.05
N GLU A 401 11.62 3.85 -13.88
CA GLU A 401 10.68 4.98 -13.88
C GLU A 401 10.69 5.81 -12.59
N ARG A 402 11.45 5.38 -11.59
CA ARG A 402 11.51 6.08 -10.29
C ARG A 402 11.95 7.53 -10.45
N GLN A 403 11.46 8.41 -9.56
CA GLN A 403 11.96 9.78 -9.52
C GLN A 403 13.44 9.78 -9.11
N LYS A 404 14.31 10.36 -9.93
CA LYS A 404 15.70 10.57 -9.54
C LYS A 404 15.76 11.55 -8.37
N LYS A 405 16.42 11.14 -7.28
CA LYS A 405 16.58 11.93 -6.06
C LYS A 405 18.04 11.93 -5.64
N GLU A 406 18.61 13.10 -5.49
CA GLU A 406 19.95 13.30 -4.95
C GLU A 406 19.80 13.91 -3.57
N TRP A 407 20.30 13.24 -2.55
CA TRP A 407 20.18 13.68 -1.18
C TRP A 407 21.43 13.40 -0.36
N MET A 408 21.60 14.09 0.74
CA MET A 408 22.76 14.06 1.63
C MET A 408 22.35 13.45 2.98
N PRO A 409 23.28 12.78 3.67
CA PRO A 409 23.06 12.27 5.04
C PRO A 409 22.95 13.43 6.06
N ASN A 410 22.72 13.04 7.32
CA ASN A 410 22.90 13.94 8.47
C ASN A 410 24.39 14.17 8.78
N GLU A 411 24.70 14.89 9.86
CA GLU A 411 26.06 15.22 10.27
C GLU A 411 26.75 14.08 11.06
N ILE A 412 26.01 13.03 11.47
CA ILE A 412 26.51 11.93 12.28
C ILE A 412 27.28 10.97 11.38
N GLU A 413 28.50 10.58 11.79
CA GLU A 413 29.29 9.59 11.04
C GLU A 413 28.59 8.25 11.01
N GLY A 414 28.27 7.68 12.18
CA GLY A 414 27.65 6.37 12.33
C GLY A 414 28.59 5.21 12.00
N GLU A 415 28.07 3.98 12.10
CA GLU A 415 28.82 2.77 11.78
C GLU A 415 27.96 1.75 11.04
N VAL A 416 28.62 0.94 10.18
CA VAL A 416 27.99 -0.19 9.48
C VAL A 416 28.64 -1.48 9.94
N HIS A 417 27.86 -2.37 10.53
CA HIS A 417 28.31 -3.61 11.14
C HIS A 417 27.78 -4.83 10.35
N SER A 418 28.46 -5.22 9.28
CA SER A 418 28.09 -6.39 8.48
C SER A 418 29.00 -7.60 8.72
N ILE A 419 30.19 -7.39 9.29
CA ILE A 419 31.24 -8.40 9.42
C ILE A 419 31.78 -8.41 10.85
N VAL A 420 32.06 -9.59 11.36
CA VAL A 420 32.76 -9.80 12.63
C VAL A 420 34.03 -10.62 12.42
N GLU A 421 35.02 -10.44 13.29
CA GLU A 421 36.20 -11.31 13.33
C GLU A 421 35.94 -12.44 14.30
N LYS A 422 36.00 -13.68 13.81
CA LYS A 422 35.79 -14.90 14.60
C LYS A 422 36.92 -15.91 14.42
N MET A 423 37.18 -16.65 15.46
CA MET A 423 37.98 -17.87 15.40
C MET A 423 37.19 -18.94 14.66
N VAL A 424 37.63 -19.29 13.45
CA VAL A 424 36.97 -20.30 12.60
C VAL A 424 37.92 -21.50 12.50
N ARG A 425 37.36 -22.68 12.68
CA ARG A 425 38.07 -23.93 12.49
C ARG A 425 37.54 -24.63 11.24
N LEU A 426 38.34 -24.62 10.18
CA LEU A 426 38.02 -25.26 8.92
C LEU A 426 38.37 -26.76 8.94
N LYS A 427 37.83 -27.52 7.98
CA LYS A 427 38.23 -28.90 7.72
C LYS A 427 39.05 -28.95 6.42
N ASP A 428 40.04 -29.83 6.39
CA ASP A 428 40.79 -30.12 5.17
C ASP A 428 39.95 -31.00 4.20
N GLU A 429 40.51 -31.32 3.03
CA GLU A 429 39.87 -32.17 2.02
C GLU A 429 39.57 -33.59 2.53
N LYS A 430 40.18 -34.04 3.60
CA LYS A 430 39.98 -35.34 4.26
C LYS A 430 39.01 -35.25 5.44
N GLY A 431 38.45 -34.06 5.71
CA GLY A 431 37.51 -33.84 6.80
C GLY A 431 38.17 -33.64 8.17
N GLN A 432 39.50 -33.50 8.25
CA GLN A 432 40.22 -33.23 9.50
C GLN A 432 40.17 -31.75 9.85
N LEU A 433 39.96 -31.44 11.15
CA LEU A 433 39.91 -30.07 11.64
C LEU A 433 41.31 -29.42 11.58
N LEU A 434 41.39 -28.29 10.89
CA LEU A 434 42.57 -27.44 10.85
C LEU A 434 42.72 -26.63 12.14
N GLU A 435 43.92 -26.05 12.36
CA GLU A 435 44.11 -25.10 13.44
C GLU A 435 43.16 -23.89 13.30
N PRO A 436 42.60 -23.41 14.42
CA PRO A 436 41.70 -22.25 14.40
C PRO A 436 42.42 -21.01 13.88
N THR A 437 41.80 -20.32 12.95
CA THR A 437 42.30 -19.06 12.40
C THR A 437 41.27 -17.95 12.58
N MET A 438 41.71 -16.71 12.79
CA MET A 438 40.85 -15.56 12.79
C MET A 438 40.38 -15.25 11.36
N GLN A 439 39.10 -15.25 11.13
CA GLN A 439 38.51 -14.92 9.83
C GLN A 439 37.43 -13.86 10.00
N ARG A 440 37.26 -13.06 8.94
CA ARG A 440 36.10 -12.16 8.81
C ARG A 440 34.94 -12.96 8.27
N VAL A 441 33.85 -12.98 9.01
CA VAL A 441 32.60 -13.66 8.66
C VAL A 441 31.44 -12.71 8.77
N ASP A 442 30.36 -13.00 8.05
CA ASP A 442 29.12 -12.22 8.14
C ASP A 442 28.56 -12.22 9.57
N LEU A 443 27.97 -11.10 9.98
CA LEU A 443 27.38 -10.98 11.30
C LEU A 443 26.18 -11.94 11.42
N SER A 444 26.25 -12.85 12.38
CA SER A 444 25.17 -13.78 12.65
C SER A 444 24.12 -13.20 13.61
N LEU A 445 22.92 -13.81 13.63
CA LEU A 445 21.88 -13.42 14.58
C LEU A 445 22.35 -13.56 16.04
N ILE A 446 23.13 -14.61 16.35
CA ILE A 446 23.69 -14.81 17.70
C ILE A 446 24.59 -13.63 18.08
N ASP A 447 25.50 -13.22 17.19
CA ASP A 447 26.38 -12.06 17.44
C ASP A 447 25.59 -10.77 17.66
N LEU A 448 24.49 -10.57 16.89
CA LEU A 448 23.62 -9.42 17.06
C LEU A 448 22.93 -9.46 18.44
N LEU A 449 22.36 -10.60 18.84
CA LEU A 449 21.65 -10.76 20.11
C LEU A 449 22.59 -10.56 21.32
N GLU A 450 23.83 -11.09 21.26
CA GLU A 450 24.84 -10.85 22.29
C GLU A 450 25.26 -9.37 22.38
N ARG A 451 25.37 -8.69 21.23
CA ARG A 451 25.64 -7.24 21.21
C ARG A 451 24.51 -6.46 21.85
N ILE A 452 23.26 -6.79 21.55
CA ILE A 452 22.07 -6.15 22.13
C ILE A 452 22.04 -6.35 23.65
N GLN A 453 22.31 -7.58 24.13
CA GLN A 453 22.37 -7.89 25.55
C GLN A 453 23.42 -7.07 26.30
N ASN A 454 24.60 -6.86 25.68
CA ASN A 454 25.73 -6.16 26.26
C ASN A 454 25.75 -4.65 25.98
N ALA A 455 24.85 -4.15 25.12
CA ALA A 455 24.87 -2.75 24.70
C ALA A 455 24.41 -1.83 25.83
N LYS A 456 25.13 -0.72 26.00
CA LYS A 456 24.70 0.41 26.84
C LYS A 456 23.57 1.18 26.18
N GLU A 457 23.53 1.22 24.87
CA GLU A 457 22.50 1.85 24.06
C GLU A 457 21.30 0.92 23.93
N LYS A 458 20.12 1.41 24.30
CA LYS A 458 18.91 0.57 24.40
C LYS A 458 17.93 0.77 23.25
N GLU A 459 18.13 1.78 22.38
CA GLU A 459 17.21 2.02 21.26
C GLU A 459 17.60 1.16 20.05
N TRP A 460 16.85 0.09 19.85
CA TRP A 460 17.05 -0.83 18.73
C TRP A 460 15.76 -1.03 17.93
N LEU A 461 15.90 -1.06 16.62
CA LEU A 461 14.87 -1.48 15.68
C LEU A 461 15.39 -2.66 14.87
N ILE A 462 14.89 -3.84 15.18
CA ILE A 462 15.29 -5.09 14.54
C ILE A 462 14.17 -5.49 13.59
N MET A 463 14.52 -5.58 12.32
CA MET A 463 13.55 -5.79 11.25
C MET A 463 13.83 -7.09 10.50
N ALA A 464 12.78 -7.76 10.07
CA ALA A 464 12.85 -8.89 9.15
C ALA A 464 11.75 -8.80 8.10
N PRO A 465 11.93 -9.41 6.91
CA PRO A 465 10.88 -9.47 5.89
C PRO A 465 9.64 -10.25 6.35
N THR A 466 9.84 -11.36 7.06
CA THR A 466 8.75 -12.25 7.48
C THR A 466 8.47 -12.20 8.99
N LYS A 467 7.24 -12.52 9.36
CA LYS A 467 6.84 -12.65 10.77
C LYS A 467 7.53 -13.80 11.49
N ASN A 468 7.75 -14.89 10.77
CA ASN A 468 8.41 -16.06 11.33
C ASN A 468 9.80 -15.69 11.83
N THR A 469 10.56 -14.94 11.03
CA THR A 469 11.88 -14.45 11.43
C THR A 469 11.79 -13.46 12.60
N CYS A 470 10.76 -12.57 12.62
CA CYS A 470 10.54 -11.71 13.79
C CYS A 470 10.25 -12.52 15.07
N GLN A 471 9.51 -13.63 14.98
CA GLN A 471 9.27 -14.53 16.11
C GLN A 471 10.55 -15.24 16.58
N GLN A 472 11.39 -15.68 15.66
CA GLN A 472 12.69 -16.29 15.99
C GLN A 472 13.61 -15.31 16.72
N ILE A 473 13.69 -14.06 16.24
CA ILE A 473 14.46 -13.00 16.91
C ILE A 473 13.91 -12.75 18.31
N SER A 474 12.58 -12.63 18.45
CA SER A 474 11.93 -12.41 19.74
C SER A 474 12.23 -13.54 20.71
N LYS A 475 12.15 -14.80 20.27
CA LYS A 475 12.48 -15.96 21.08
C LYS A 475 13.93 -15.94 21.54
N GLY A 476 14.89 -15.60 20.66
CA GLY A 476 16.29 -15.47 21.05
C GLY A 476 16.52 -14.38 22.10
N LEU A 477 15.84 -13.23 22.00
CA LEU A 477 15.90 -12.18 23.04
C LEU A 477 15.27 -12.64 24.36
N GLU A 478 14.17 -13.41 24.31
CA GLU A 478 13.56 -14.02 25.51
C GLU A 478 14.51 -14.98 26.21
N GLU A 479 15.18 -15.86 25.48
CA GLU A 479 16.17 -16.82 26.03
C GLU A 479 17.34 -16.11 26.70
N LEU A 480 17.73 -14.92 26.21
CA LEU A 480 18.74 -14.06 26.83
C LEU A 480 18.21 -13.15 27.95
N GLY A 481 16.91 -13.22 28.26
CA GLY A 481 16.30 -12.39 29.29
C GLY A 481 16.19 -10.90 28.93
N VAL A 482 16.22 -10.55 27.67
CA VAL A 482 16.19 -9.16 27.18
C VAL A 482 14.76 -8.67 26.96
N PRO A 483 14.27 -7.69 27.74
CA PRO A 483 12.95 -7.11 27.54
C PRO A 483 12.87 -6.37 26.20
N HIS A 484 11.81 -6.64 25.41
CA HIS A 484 11.63 -6.04 24.11
C HIS A 484 10.15 -5.95 23.70
N TYR A 485 9.86 -5.29 22.60
CA TYR A 485 8.55 -5.29 21.97
C TYR A 485 8.59 -6.17 20.72
N LEU A 486 7.72 -7.18 20.66
CA LEU A 486 7.42 -7.85 19.40
C LEU A 486 6.22 -7.14 18.77
N ARG A 487 6.48 -6.39 17.70
CA ARG A 487 5.51 -5.44 17.16
C ARG A 487 5.17 -4.38 18.22
N ASN A 488 3.91 -4.30 18.63
CA ASN A 488 3.45 -3.40 19.69
C ASN A 488 3.16 -4.13 21.03
N ARG A 489 3.52 -5.40 21.14
CA ARG A 489 3.26 -6.22 22.34
C ARG A 489 4.53 -6.33 23.18
N PRO A 490 4.47 -5.96 24.48
CA PRO A 490 5.62 -6.10 25.36
C PRO A 490 5.90 -7.58 25.62
N VAL A 491 7.20 -7.93 25.60
CA VAL A 491 7.73 -9.24 25.97
C VAL A 491 8.63 -9.04 27.18
N LEU A 492 8.60 -9.94 28.17
CA LEU A 492 9.33 -9.84 29.43
C LEU A 492 9.10 -8.51 30.19
N ASN A 493 7.84 -8.05 30.23
CA ASN A 493 7.44 -6.81 30.91
C ASN A 493 8.21 -5.56 30.41
N ALA A 494 8.52 -5.50 29.13
CA ALA A 494 9.17 -4.34 28.53
C ALA A 494 8.33 -3.07 28.78
N ASN A 495 8.99 -2.02 29.26
CA ASN A 495 8.37 -0.72 29.46
C ASN A 495 8.48 0.12 28.18
N LYS A 496 7.39 0.77 27.78
CA LYS A 496 7.37 1.64 26.58
C LYS A 496 8.14 2.92 26.88
N THR A 497 9.45 2.88 26.62
CA THR A 497 10.34 4.04 26.71
C THR A 497 10.89 4.37 25.33
N ALA A 498 11.40 5.57 25.15
CA ALA A 498 12.07 5.99 23.91
C ALA A 498 13.29 5.08 23.58
N SER A 499 13.84 4.38 24.57
CA SER A 499 15.00 3.49 24.46
C SER A 499 14.61 2.00 24.31
N ALA A 500 13.41 1.67 23.83
CA ALA A 500 12.96 0.28 23.76
C ALA A 500 13.60 -0.47 22.59
N ILE A 501 13.86 -1.76 22.81
CA ILE A 501 14.18 -2.72 21.75
C ILE A 501 12.88 -3.12 21.08
N ARG A 502 12.80 -2.95 19.75
CA ARG A 502 11.61 -3.24 18.95
C ARG A 502 11.94 -4.25 17.86
N VAL A 503 11.18 -5.33 17.80
CA VAL A 503 11.25 -6.37 16.75
C VAL A 503 9.98 -6.34 15.94
N MET A 504 10.10 -6.12 14.63
CA MET A 504 8.92 -6.02 13.75
C MET A 504 9.25 -6.31 12.29
N SER A 505 8.22 -6.52 11.47
CA SER A 505 8.43 -6.65 10.02
C SER A 505 8.81 -5.32 9.40
N ILE A 506 9.49 -5.37 8.24
CA ILE A 506 9.87 -4.14 7.50
C ILE A 506 8.65 -3.28 7.20
N HIS A 507 7.53 -3.90 6.81
CA HIS A 507 6.30 -3.16 6.53
C HIS A 507 5.78 -2.40 7.76
N THR A 508 5.84 -3.03 8.94
CA THR A 508 5.39 -2.40 10.19
C THR A 508 6.34 -1.30 10.67
N SER A 509 7.63 -1.41 10.35
CA SER A 509 8.64 -0.42 10.74
C SER A 509 8.55 0.89 9.94
N LYS A 510 7.66 0.96 8.97
CA LYS A 510 7.50 2.17 8.16
C LYS A 510 7.08 3.35 9.04
N GLY A 511 7.84 4.43 8.98
CA GLY A 511 7.67 5.59 9.87
C GLY A 511 8.50 5.53 11.16
N ASP A 512 8.96 4.35 11.58
CA ASP A 512 9.85 4.20 12.74
C ASP A 512 11.32 4.50 12.40
N GLU A 513 12.10 4.74 13.45
CA GLU A 513 13.54 4.96 13.38
C GLU A 513 14.18 4.61 14.70
N ALA A 514 15.47 4.29 14.73
CA ALA A 514 16.24 4.03 15.95
C ALA A 514 17.71 4.40 15.77
N ASP A 515 18.42 4.59 16.89
CA ASP A 515 19.87 4.78 16.86
C ASP A 515 20.56 3.57 16.22
N ASN A 516 20.10 2.37 16.56
CA ASN A 516 20.59 1.11 16.00
C ASN A 516 19.49 0.41 15.21
N ALA A 517 19.70 0.15 13.94
CA ALA A 517 18.76 -0.57 13.08
C ALA A 517 19.42 -1.81 12.47
N ALA A 518 18.75 -2.96 12.57
CA ALA A 518 19.22 -4.22 12.02
C ALA A 518 18.22 -4.82 11.04
N LEU A 519 18.73 -5.35 9.91
CA LEU A 519 17.97 -6.16 8.97
C LEU A 519 18.43 -7.62 9.08
N VAL A 520 17.53 -8.50 9.54
CA VAL A 520 17.79 -9.92 9.71
C VAL A 520 17.17 -10.72 8.58
N ILE A 521 17.95 -11.60 7.98
CA ILE A 521 17.55 -12.52 6.90
C ILE A 521 17.85 -13.94 7.37
N ALA A 522 16.83 -14.68 7.77
CA ALA A 522 16.95 -15.99 8.40
C ALA A 522 16.46 -17.14 7.52
N SER A 523 15.79 -16.86 6.42
CA SER A 523 15.14 -17.88 5.61
C SER A 523 15.19 -17.57 4.12
N ALA A 524 15.05 -18.60 3.29
CA ALA A 524 14.87 -18.41 1.84
C ALA A 524 13.64 -17.54 1.50
N ALA A 525 12.60 -17.53 2.35
CA ALA A 525 11.44 -16.66 2.17
C ALA A 525 11.82 -15.19 2.39
N ASP A 526 12.68 -14.89 3.37
CA ASP A 526 13.18 -13.53 3.59
C ASP A 526 14.02 -13.06 2.40
N GLU A 527 14.93 -13.90 1.90
CA GLU A 527 15.75 -13.60 0.72
C GLU A 527 14.87 -13.38 -0.52
N PHE A 528 13.89 -14.22 -0.71
CA PHE A 528 12.94 -14.06 -1.84
C PHE A 528 12.24 -12.70 -1.77
N MET A 529 11.73 -12.30 -0.61
CA MET A 529 11.01 -11.02 -0.47
C MET A 529 11.91 -9.82 -0.76
N ILE A 530 13.14 -9.81 -0.26
CA ILE A 530 14.11 -8.72 -0.50
C ILE A 530 14.49 -8.65 -1.99
N ASN A 531 14.76 -9.79 -2.63
CA ASN A 531 15.11 -9.85 -4.04
C ASN A 531 13.92 -9.48 -4.93
N ASP A 532 12.70 -9.84 -4.50
CA ASP A 532 11.47 -9.51 -5.21
C ASP A 532 11.09 -8.03 -5.10
N ASP A 533 11.37 -7.37 -3.98
CA ASP A 533 11.18 -5.91 -3.84
C ASP A 533 12.36 -5.27 -3.08
N PRO A 534 13.39 -4.76 -3.78
CA PRO A 534 14.54 -4.10 -3.17
C PRO A 534 14.19 -2.87 -2.32
N ARG A 535 12.98 -2.31 -2.46
CA ARG A 535 12.51 -1.21 -1.58
C ARG A 535 12.42 -1.64 -0.12
N LEU A 536 12.15 -2.93 0.14
CA LEU A 536 12.14 -3.47 1.50
C LEU A 536 13.50 -3.29 2.17
N GLU A 537 14.58 -3.65 1.48
CA GLU A 537 15.94 -3.43 1.97
C GLU A 537 16.24 -1.94 2.16
N TYR A 538 15.97 -1.13 1.14
CA TYR A 538 16.17 0.32 1.20
C TYR A 538 15.46 0.95 2.40
N VAL A 539 14.19 0.59 2.63
CA VAL A 539 13.41 1.07 3.78
C VAL A 539 14.05 0.62 5.09
N ALA A 540 14.40 -0.66 5.23
CA ALA A 540 14.98 -1.19 6.47
C ALA A 540 16.31 -0.50 6.81
N LEU A 541 17.22 -0.39 5.86
CA LEU A 541 18.54 0.18 6.08
C LEU A 541 18.50 1.69 6.35
N THR A 542 17.51 2.40 5.83
CA THR A 542 17.35 3.83 6.09
C THR A 542 16.62 4.17 7.39
N ARG A 543 16.35 3.19 8.26
CA ARG A 543 15.81 3.41 9.62
C ARG A 543 16.89 3.78 10.64
N ALA A 544 18.18 3.53 10.36
CA ALA A 544 19.29 3.80 11.25
C ALA A 544 19.59 5.30 11.36
N LYS A 545 19.60 5.83 12.60
CA LYS A 545 20.08 7.20 12.90
C LYS A 545 21.59 7.23 13.07
N LYS A 546 22.18 6.15 13.62
CA LYS A 546 23.63 6.04 13.90
C LYS A 546 24.19 4.75 13.31
N ASN A 547 23.87 3.60 13.88
CA ASN A 547 24.50 2.34 13.57
C ASN A 547 23.56 1.44 12.77
N MET A 548 24.07 0.86 11.70
CA MET A 548 23.36 -0.03 10.81
C MET A 548 23.96 -1.44 10.85
N TYR A 549 23.10 -2.44 10.91
CA TYR A 549 23.44 -3.87 10.89
C TYR A 549 22.73 -4.51 9.68
N PRO A 550 23.32 -4.39 8.48
CA PRO A 550 22.72 -4.96 7.27
C PRO A 550 22.95 -6.46 7.19
N TRP A 551 21.98 -7.17 6.61
CA TRP A 551 22.08 -8.58 6.23
C TRP A 551 22.56 -9.52 7.35
N VAL A 552 22.08 -9.33 8.57
CA VAL A 552 22.38 -10.25 9.67
C VAL A 552 21.81 -11.64 9.33
N ARG A 553 22.67 -12.66 9.35
CA ARG A 553 22.31 -14.03 9.00
C ARG A 553 21.95 -14.86 10.24
N ALA A 554 20.88 -15.67 10.17
CA ALA A 554 20.48 -16.57 11.26
C ALA A 554 20.93 -18.01 11.00
#